data_f6f596b1e972b2c4dea5db0fe603e870
#
_entry.id   f6f596b1e972b2c4dea5db0fe603e870
#
_cell.length_a   1.000
_cell.length_b   1.000
_cell.length_c   1.000
_cell.angle_alpha   90.00
_cell.angle_beta   90.00
_cell.angle_gamma   90.00
#
_symmetry.space_group_name_H-M   'P 1'
#
loop_
_entity.id
_entity.type
_entity.pdbx_description
1 polymer ?
#
loop_
_entity_poly.entity_id
_entity_poly.type
_entity_poly.pdbx_seq_one_letter_code
_entity_poly.pdbx_strand_id
1 'polypeptide(L)'
;YWVRKISRLGKDDTSFLQKLQDEIPAFLYHLQHRNLTTKEESRMWFSPSLIRTEVLEKIIRCNRSRIELDMTELLLDIMDTMQVDVVDFCINDLLALFNYSMVKMERHQVRNVLQQYWKLEPASNALSYSTYQISVLPGQKYSASSKKVGRFYTVTREKLKDYR
;
A
#
# COMPACT_ATOMS: atom_id res chain seq x y z
N TYR A 1 3.43 -0.36 -16.89
CA TYR A 1 2.19 -0.84 -17.50
C TYR A 1 1.16 0.27 -17.52
N TRP A 2 0.46 0.42 -18.65
CA TRP A 2 -0.65 1.35 -18.78
C TRP A 2 -1.95 0.56 -18.60
N VAL A 3 -2.75 0.90 -17.58
CA VAL A 3 -3.99 0.20 -17.25
C VAL A 3 -5.16 1.15 -17.45
N ARG A 4 -6.12 0.75 -18.28
CA ARG A 4 -7.33 1.51 -18.53
C ARG A 4 -8.56 0.63 -18.31
N LYS A 5 -9.54 1.14 -17.59
CA LYS A 5 -10.83 0.47 -17.41
C LYS A 5 -11.69 0.69 -18.65
N ILE A 6 -12.16 -0.41 -19.23
CA ILE A 6 -13.14 -0.38 -20.33
C ILE A 6 -14.50 -0.73 -19.74
N SER A 7 -15.52 0.07 -20.05
CA SER A 7 -16.89 -0.21 -19.65
C SER A 7 -17.39 -1.47 -20.32
N ARG A 8 -18.25 -2.23 -19.63
CA ARG A 8 -18.90 -3.38 -20.23
C ARG A 8 -19.80 -2.92 -21.38
N LEU A 9 -19.85 -3.68 -22.46
CA LEU A 9 -20.85 -3.50 -23.51
C LEU A 9 -22.24 -3.74 -22.91
N GLY A 10 -23.16 -2.83 -23.17
CA GLY A 10 -24.52 -2.88 -22.57
C GLY A 10 -25.39 -4.03 -23.13
N LYS A 11 -25.08 -4.55 -24.31
CA LYS A 11 -25.75 -5.68 -24.96
C LYS A 11 -24.72 -6.51 -25.71
N ASP A 12 -24.94 -7.81 -25.76
CA ASP A 12 -24.17 -8.70 -26.63
C ASP A 12 -24.51 -8.40 -28.08
N ASP A 13 -23.49 -8.15 -28.88
CA ASP A 13 -23.59 -7.89 -30.32
C ASP A 13 -22.85 -9.00 -31.07
N THR A 14 -23.62 -9.89 -31.69
CA THR A 14 -23.09 -11.02 -32.46
C THR A 14 -22.26 -10.60 -33.68
N SER A 15 -22.48 -9.36 -34.18
CA SER A 15 -21.74 -8.78 -35.31
C SER A 15 -20.58 -7.89 -34.87
N PHE A 16 -20.26 -7.84 -33.56
CA PHE A 16 -19.25 -6.92 -33.02
C PHE A 16 -17.87 -7.12 -33.64
N LEU A 17 -17.47 -8.38 -33.84
CA LEU A 17 -16.17 -8.71 -34.46
C LEU A 17 -16.12 -8.18 -35.91
N GLN A 18 -17.18 -8.36 -36.68
CA GLN A 18 -17.25 -7.86 -38.06
C GLN A 18 -17.16 -6.31 -38.08
N LYS A 19 -17.90 -5.64 -37.22
CA LYS A 19 -17.82 -4.18 -37.09
C LYS A 19 -16.43 -3.69 -36.75
N LEU A 20 -15.74 -4.35 -35.82
CA LEU A 20 -14.35 -4.03 -35.50
C LEU A 20 -13.41 -4.22 -36.70
N GLN A 21 -13.59 -5.29 -37.47
CA GLN A 21 -12.78 -5.54 -38.66
C GLN A 21 -13.02 -4.45 -39.74
N ASP A 22 -14.26 -4.04 -39.93
CA ASP A 22 -14.64 -3.00 -40.89
C ASP A 22 -14.09 -1.61 -40.48
N GLU A 23 -13.86 -1.37 -39.18
CA GLU A 23 -13.29 -0.13 -38.65
C GLU A 23 -11.74 -0.09 -38.72
N ILE A 24 -11.07 -1.22 -38.94
CA ILE A 24 -9.59 -1.27 -38.98
C ILE A 24 -8.98 -0.26 -39.95
N PRO A 25 -9.46 -0.09 -41.21
CA PRO A 25 -8.89 0.88 -42.15
C PRO A 25 -8.99 2.31 -41.63
N ALA A 26 -10.13 2.70 -41.04
CA ALA A 26 -10.35 4.04 -40.48
C ALA A 26 -9.44 4.28 -39.26
N PHE A 27 -9.24 3.27 -38.41
CA PHE A 27 -8.34 3.33 -37.27
C PHE A 27 -6.89 3.46 -37.70
N LEU A 28 -6.45 2.71 -38.71
CA LEU A 28 -5.09 2.83 -39.27
C LEU A 28 -4.85 4.21 -39.88
N TYR A 29 -5.83 4.73 -40.62
CA TYR A 29 -5.77 6.09 -41.14
C TYR A 29 -5.61 7.12 -40.01
N HIS A 30 -6.38 7.00 -38.93
CA HIS A 30 -6.29 7.86 -37.76
C HIS A 30 -4.89 7.79 -37.13
N LEU A 31 -4.32 6.59 -36.97
CA LEU A 31 -2.99 6.40 -36.39
C LEU A 31 -1.89 7.04 -37.26
N GLN A 32 -1.98 6.90 -38.60
CA GLN A 32 -1.00 7.47 -39.54
C GLN A 32 -1.00 9.00 -39.54
N HIS A 33 -2.17 9.62 -39.31
CA HIS A 33 -2.32 11.09 -39.38
C HIS A 33 -2.36 11.75 -37.99
N ARG A 34 -2.20 10.95 -36.93
CA ARG A 34 -2.20 11.47 -35.57
C ARG A 34 -0.86 12.16 -35.25
N ASN A 35 -0.95 13.43 -34.93
CA ASN A 35 0.20 14.16 -34.37
C ASN A 35 0.35 13.83 -32.88
N LEU A 36 1.54 13.35 -32.49
CA LEU A 36 1.88 13.18 -31.09
C LEU A 36 2.16 14.53 -30.46
N THR A 37 1.49 14.85 -29.39
CA THR A 37 1.65 16.11 -28.66
C THR A 37 2.81 16.07 -27.66
N THR A 38 3.34 14.89 -27.39
CA THR A 38 4.44 14.66 -26.45
C THR A 38 5.73 14.41 -27.20
N LYS A 39 6.82 15.02 -26.72
CA LYS A 39 8.15 14.82 -27.29
C LYS A 39 8.66 13.43 -26.90
N GLU A 40 9.10 12.68 -27.87
CA GLU A 40 9.73 11.38 -27.65
C GLU A 40 11.15 11.59 -27.13
N GLU A 41 11.42 11.15 -25.90
CA GLU A 41 12.75 11.30 -25.28
C GLU A 41 13.47 9.95 -25.12
N SER A 42 12.73 8.88 -24.89
CA SER A 42 13.25 7.52 -24.73
C SER A 42 12.14 6.47 -24.89
N ARG A 43 12.49 5.18 -24.86
CA ARG A 43 11.51 4.07 -24.89
C ARG A 43 10.47 4.16 -23.78
N MET A 44 10.80 4.83 -22.66
CA MET A 44 9.93 5.00 -21.47
C MET A 44 9.64 6.48 -21.21
N TRP A 45 9.44 7.25 -22.26
CA TRP A 45 9.29 8.69 -22.24
C TRP A 45 7.98 9.24 -21.67
N PHE A 46 7.06 8.37 -21.33
CA PHE A 46 5.82 8.78 -20.67
C PHE A 46 6.10 9.27 -19.24
N SER A 47 5.66 10.48 -18.95
CA SER A 47 5.75 10.98 -17.59
C SER A 47 4.93 10.11 -16.64
N PRO A 48 5.35 9.92 -15.37
CA PRO A 48 4.59 9.16 -14.39
C PRO A 48 3.14 9.63 -14.23
N SER A 49 2.88 10.93 -14.39
CA SER A 49 1.55 11.52 -14.31
C SER A 49 0.59 11.05 -15.43
N LEU A 50 1.13 10.73 -16.61
CA LEU A 50 0.34 10.20 -17.73
C LEU A 50 -0.01 8.73 -17.59
N ILE A 51 0.83 7.98 -16.85
CA ILE A 51 0.68 6.54 -16.65
C ILE A 51 -0.18 6.25 -15.41
N ARG A 52 -0.20 7.19 -14.45
CA ARG A 52 -0.90 7.03 -13.17
C ARG A 52 -2.39 7.21 -13.36
N THR A 53 -3.10 6.08 -13.50
CA THR A 53 -4.56 6.04 -13.60
C THR A 53 -5.18 5.57 -12.29
N GLU A 54 -6.42 5.98 -11.99
CA GLU A 54 -7.17 5.49 -10.81
C GLU A 54 -7.22 3.96 -10.74
N VAL A 55 -7.30 3.30 -11.90
CA VAL A 55 -7.34 1.85 -11.99
C VAL A 55 -6.00 1.24 -11.58
N LEU A 56 -4.89 1.84 -12.03
CA LEU A 56 -3.55 1.41 -11.63
C LEU A 56 -3.36 1.58 -10.11
N GLU A 57 -3.77 2.72 -9.56
CA GLU A 57 -3.72 2.95 -8.12
C GLU A 57 -4.57 1.93 -7.34
N LYS A 58 -5.77 1.62 -7.84
CA LYS A 58 -6.64 0.61 -7.24
C LYS A 58 -5.99 -0.78 -7.27
N ILE A 59 -5.36 -1.17 -8.38
CA ILE A 59 -4.64 -2.44 -8.51
C ILE A 59 -3.46 -2.48 -7.53
N ILE A 60 -2.68 -1.41 -7.44
CA ILE A 60 -1.56 -1.31 -6.50
C ILE A 60 -2.07 -1.46 -5.06
N ARG A 61 -3.17 -0.81 -4.70
CA ARG A 61 -3.79 -0.96 -3.37
C ARG A 61 -4.32 -2.37 -3.11
N CYS A 62 -4.92 -3.02 -4.10
CA CYS A 62 -5.42 -4.40 -3.98
C CYS A 62 -4.31 -5.45 -3.92
N ASN A 63 -3.12 -5.15 -4.42
CA ASN A 63 -1.95 -6.05 -4.41
C ASN A 63 -1.06 -5.88 -3.17
N ARG A 64 -1.54 -5.21 -2.13
CA ARG A 64 -0.81 -5.13 -0.86
C ARG A 64 -0.57 -6.51 -0.29
N SER A 65 0.60 -6.72 0.28
CA SER A 65 0.90 -7.96 0.95
C SER A 65 -0.02 -8.13 2.16
N ARG A 66 -0.44 -9.36 2.43
CA ARG A 66 -1.24 -9.66 3.63
C ARG A 66 -0.56 -9.15 4.91
N ILE A 67 0.75 -9.24 4.95
CA ILE A 67 1.57 -8.77 6.06
C ILE A 67 1.41 -7.25 6.26
N GLU A 68 1.39 -6.48 5.19
CA GLU A 68 1.17 -5.03 5.26
C GLU A 68 -0.22 -4.70 5.82
N LEU A 69 -1.24 -5.43 5.40
CA LEU A 69 -2.60 -5.26 5.92
C LEU A 69 -2.68 -5.61 7.40
N ASP A 70 -2.13 -6.76 7.79
CA ASP A 70 -2.11 -7.22 9.18
C ASP A 70 -1.34 -6.23 10.08
N MET A 71 -0.22 -5.68 9.61
CA MET A 71 0.55 -4.65 10.31
C MET A 71 -0.24 -3.34 10.47
N THR A 72 -0.92 -2.90 9.40
CA THR A 72 -1.74 -1.68 9.43
C THR A 72 -2.90 -1.84 10.41
N GLU A 73 -3.59 -2.98 10.38
CA GLU A 73 -4.70 -3.28 11.27
C GLU A 73 -4.25 -3.33 12.74
N LEU A 74 -3.14 -4.03 13.05
CA LEU A 74 -2.58 -4.10 14.38
C LEU A 74 -2.24 -2.71 14.95
N LEU A 75 -1.57 -1.88 14.17
CA LEU A 75 -1.15 -0.56 14.61
C LEU A 75 -2.33 0.40 14.80
N LEU A 76 -3.33 0.35 13.91
CA LEU A 76 -4.57 1.12 14.09
C LEU A 76 -5.35 0.66 15.32
N ASP A 77 -5.42 -0.64 15.58
CA ASP A 77 -6.10 -1.19 16.75
C ASP A 77 -5.41 -0.76 18.07
N ILE A 78 -4.07 -0.73 18.08
CA ILE A 78 -3.31 -0.15 19.20
C ILE A 78 -3.64 1.33 19.38
N MET A 79 -3.62 2.12 18.30
CA MET A 79 -3.94 3.56 18.33
C MET A 79 -5.36 3.81 18.83
N ASP A 80 -6.32 2.99 18.41
CA ASP A 80 -7.72 3.13 18.82
C ASP A 80 -7.91 2.73 20.29
N THR A 81 -7.28 1.63 20.72
CA THR A 81 -7.38 1.17 22.12
C THR A 81 -6.70 2.12 23.10
N MET A 82 -5.54 2.63 22.72
CA MET A 82 -4.72 3.51 23.59
C MET A 82 -5.05 4.98 23.42
N GLN A 83 -5.94 5.35 22.49
CA GLN A 83 -6.33 6.73 22.19
C GLN A 83 -5.12 7.61 21.85
N VAL A 84 -4.20 7.09 21.04
CA VAL A 84 -2.99 7.78 20.57
C VAL A 84 -2.99 7.90 19.05
N ASP A 85 -2.40 8.96 18.52
CA ASP A 85 -2.29 9.17 17.07
C ASP A 85 -0.90 8.82 16.52
N VAL A 86 0.04 8.52 17.42
CA VAL A 86 1.42 8.16 17.07
C VAL A 86 1.82 6.94 17.86
N VAL A 87 2.46 5.99 17.18
CA VAL A 87 3.00 4.77 17.80
C VAL A 87 4.46 4.62 17.42
N ASP A 88 5.28 4.43 18.43
CA ASP A 88 6.69 4.07 18.30
C ASP A 88 6.85 2.56 18.53
N PHE A 89 7.64 1.91 17.70
CA PHE A 89 7.87 0.46 17.79
C PHE A 89 9.18 0.03 17.17
N CYS A 90 9.74 -1.05 17.63
CA CYS A 90 10.77 -1.77 16.89
C CYS A 90 10.21 -3.05 16.24
N ILE A 91 10.95 -3.63 15.30
CA ILE A 91 10.51 -4.85 14.61
C ILE A 91 10.22 -5.99 15.60
N ASN A 92 11.03 -6.12 16.66
CA ASN A 92 10.83 -7.17 17.66
C ASN A 92 9.54 -6.97 18.47
N ASP A 93 9.12 -5.72 18.72
CA ASP A 93 7.88 -5.45 19.42
C ASP A 93 6.67 -5.89 18.58
N LEU A 94 6.68 -5.59 17.28
CA LEU A 94 5.64 -6.07 16.36
C LEU A 94 5.62 -7.60 16.28
N LEU A 95 6.78 -8.23 16.14
CA LEU A 95 6.85 -9.70 16.09
C LEU A 95 6.33 -10.34 17.38
N ALA A 96 6.58 -9.75 18.53
CA ALA A 96 6.05 -10.24 19.81
C ALA A 96 4.51 -10.17 19.84
N LEU A 97 3.92 -9.07 19.36
CA LEU A 97 2.46 -8.91 19.26
C LEU A 97 1.84 -9.89 18.26
N PHE A 98 2.46 -10.09 17.10
CA PHE A 98 2.00 -11.06 16.11
C PHE A 98 2.10 -12.50 16.59
N ASN A 99 3.18 -12.88 17.23
CA ASN A 99 3.35 -14.22 17.80
C ASN A 99 2.27 -14.54 18.82
N TYR A 100 1.85 -13.56 19.62
CA TYR A 100 0.74 -13.74 20.55
C TYR A 100 -0.61 -13.96 19.81
N SER A 101 -0.78 -13.28 18.69
CA SER A 101 -1.99 -13.42 17.84
C SER A 101 -1.92 -14.65 16.92
N MET A 102 -0.98 -15.56 17.11
CA MET A 102 -0.76 -16.77 16.29
C MET A 102 -0.44 -16.48 14.81
N VAL A 103 -0.12 -15.26 14.46
CA VAL A 103 0.29 -14.88 13.11
C VAL A 103 1.80 -15.01 13.00
N LYS A 104 2.25 -15.98 12.20
CA LYS A 104 3.69 -16.17 11.94
C LYS A 104 4.16 -15.13 10.93
N MET A 105 5.02 -14.24 11.37
CA MET A 105 5.73 -13.27 10.54
C MET A 105 7.22 -13.38 10.73
N GLU A 106 7.96 -13.21 9.65
CA GLU A 106 9.41 -13.21 9.69
C GLU A 106 9.96 -11.77 9.71
N ARG A 107 11.06 -11.59 10.41
CA ARG A 107 11.71 -10.28 10.61
C ARG A 107 12.01 -9.56 9.29
N HIS A 108 12.46 -10.30 8.27
CA HIS A 108 12.79 -9.72 6.97
C HIS A 108 11.53 -9.20 6.24
N GLN A 109 10.38 -9.86 6.38
CA GLN A 109 9.12 -9.45 5.78
C GLN A 109 8.62 -8.14 6.38
N VAL A 110 8.64 -8.03 7.73
CA VAL A 110 8.27 -6.78 8.43
C VAL A 110 9.21 -5.65 8.02
N ARG A 111 10.53 -5.89 7.97
CA ARG A 111 11.50 -4.89 7.53
C ARG A 111 11.23 -4.43 6.10
N ASN A 112 10.90 -5.34 5.21
CA ASN A 112 10.60 -5.01 3.82
C ASN A 112 9.37 -4.09 3.72
N VAL A 113 8.30 -4.39 4.46
CA VAL A 113 7.12 -3.50 4.53
C VAL A 113 7.51 -2.11 5.02
N LEU A 114 8.22 -2.02 6.12
CA LEU A 114 8.60 -0.73 6.71
C LEU A 114 9.47 0.11 5.77
N GLN A 115 10.48 -0.48 5.15
CA GLN A 115 11.46 0.25 4.36
C GLN A 115 11.06 0.45 2.90
N GLN A 116 10.50 -0.57 2.25
CA GLN A 116 10.17 -0.52 0.82
C GLN A 116 8.79 0.07 0.54
N TYR A 117 7.79 -0.33 1.33
CA TYR A 117 6.41 0.10 1.10
C TYR A 117 6.06 1.37 1.86
N TRP A 118 6.36 1.41 3.16
CA TRP A 118 6.05 2.58 4.00
C TRP A 118 7.14 3.64 3.99
N LYS A 119 8.34 3.32 3.47
CA LYS A 119 9.50 4.22 3.42
C LYS A 119 9.78 4.88 4.76
N LEU A 120 9.69 4.08 5.82
CA LEU A 120 10.02 4.49 7.17
C LEU A 120 11.50 4.21 7.44
N GLU A 121 12.16 5.18 8.04
CA GLU A 121 13.51 5.01 8.55
C GLU A 121 13.49 4.90 10.08
N PRO A 122 14.33 4.06 10.66
CA PRO A 122 14.45 3.98 12.11
C PRO A 122 15.11 5.23 12.64
N ALA A 123 14.83 5.59 13.90
CA ALA A 123 15.49 6.69 14.58
C ALA A 123 17.02 6.57 14.46
N SER A 124 17.70 7.67 14.17
CA SER A 124 19.15 7.72 13.96
C SER A 124 19.93 7.26 15.21
N ASN A 125 19.43 7.63 16.38
CA ASN A 125 20.02 7.31 17.68
C ASN A 125 19.11 6.36 18.49
N ALA A 126 19.70 5.67 19.45
CA ALA A 126 18.92 4.93 20.44
C ALA A 126 18.31 5.92 21.43
N LEU A 127 16.97 6.00 21.42
CA LEU A 127 16.17 6.85 22.29
C LEU A 127 15.20 6.01 23.11
N SER A 128 14.67 6.60 24.17
CA SER A 128 13.64 5.95 24.99
C SER A 128 12.28 6.11 24.31
N TYR A 129 11.55 5.00 24.17
CA TYR A 129 10.20 4.97 23.59
C TYR A 129 9.29 4.05 24.39
N SER A 130 7.99 4.27 24.29
CA SER A 130 6.97 3.44 24.94
C SER A 130 6.59 2.28 24.04
N THR A 131 6.54 1.07 24.58
CA THR A 131 6.09 -0.12 23.85
C THR A 131 4.69 -0.53 24.32
N TYR A 132 4.02 -1.31 23.49
CA TYR A 132 2.70 -1.82 23.78
C TYR A 132 2.76 -3.36 23.89
N GLN A 133 1.95 -3.89 24.78
CA GLN A 133 1.78 -5.33 24.97
C GLN A 133 0.30 -5.66 25.08
N ILE A 134 -0.04 -6.92 24.91
CA ILE A 134 -1.40 -7.38 25.13
C ILE A 134 -1.71 -7.29 26.61
N SER A 135 -2.86 -6.66 26.93
CA SER A 135 -3.28 -6.46 28.31
C SER A 135 -3.79 -7.76 28.92
N VAL A 136 -3.45 -7.98 30.17
CA VAL A 136 -4.02 -9.06 30.99
C VAL A 136 -5.34 -8.63 31.64
N LEU A 137 -5.65 -7.34 31.61
CA LEU A 137 -6.86 -6.78 32.23
C LEU A 137 -8.08 -7.02 31.36
N PRO A 138 -9.22 -7.47 31.92
CA PRO A 138 -10.45 -7.65 31.19
C PRO A 138 -10.96 -6.29 30.65
N GLY A 139 -11.39 -6.29 29.38
CA GLY A 139 -11.93 -5.10 28.73
C GLY A 139 -10.92 -4.18 28.05
N GLN A 140 -9.63 -4.42 28.18
CA GLN A 140 -8.59 -3.67 27.50
C GLN A 140 -7.69 -4.62 26.71
N LYS A 141 -7.60 -4.42 25.39
CA LYS A 141 -6.84 -5.31 24.52
C LYS A 141 -5.32 -5.08 24.59
N TYR A 142 -4.89 -3.83 24.70
CA TYR A 142 -3.49 -3.45 24.82
C TYR A 142 -3.25 -2.62 26.07
N SER A 143 -2.03 -2.68 26.58
CA SER A 143 -1.53 -1.83 27.65
C SER A 143 -0.14 -1.29 27.30
N ALA A 144 0.17 -0.09 27.79
CA ALA A 144 1.51 0.43 27.67
C ALA A 144 2.46 -0.41 28.54
N SER A 145 3.56 -0.84 27.93
CA SER A 145 4.63 -1.54 28.64
C SER A 145 5.68 -0.55 29.15
N SER A 146 6.69 -1.08 29.84
CA SER A 146 7.84 -0.28 30.27
C SER A 146 8.53 0.39 29.09
N LYS A 147 9.11 1.58 29.34
CA LYS A 147 9.94 2.25 28.34
C LYS A 147 11.14 1.40 27.97
N LYS A 148 11.42 1.30 26.68
CA LYS A 148 12.61 0.65 26.13
C LYS A 148 13.54 1.68 25.53
N VAL A 149 14.82 1.38 25.47
CA VAL A 149 15.82 2.19 24.79
C VAL A 149 16.31 1.46 23.56
N GLY A 150 16.24 2.11 22.41
CA GLY A 150 16.64 1.50 21.13
C GLY A 150 16.34 2.39 19.95
N ARG A 151 16.65 1.89 18.75
CA ARG A 151 16.21 2.50 17.50
C ARG A 151 14.82 1.98 17.16
N PHE A 152 13.88 2.87 16.99
CA PHE A 152 12.48 2.56 16.72
C PHE A 152 11.99 3.26 15.45
N TYR A 153 10.88 2.79 14.93
CA TYR A 153 10.13 3.43 13.86
C TYR A 153 8.95 4.16 14.47
N THR A 154 8.63 5.32 13.91
CA THR A 154 7.47 6.11 14.28
C THR A 154 6.46 6.11 13.16
N VAL A 155 5.20 5.83 13.48
CA VAL A 155 4.10 5.91 12.52
C VAL A 155 2.97 6.72 13.07
N THR A 156 2.34 7.53 12.20
CA THR A 156 1.16 8.34 12.53
C THR A 156 -0.10 7.71 11.98
N ARG A 157 -1.23 7.99 12.64
CA ARG A 157 -2.56 7.54 12.19
C ARG A 157 -2.88 7.98 10.77
N GLU A 158 -2.53 9.20 10.38
CA GLU A 158 -2.74 9.72 9.03
C GLU A 158 -2.02 8.86 7.99
N LYS A 159 -0.75 8.57 8.23
CA LYS A 159 0.06 7.74 7.33
C LYS A 159 -0.50 6.34 7.16
N LEU A 160 -1.05 5.75 8.23
CA LEU A 160 -1.70 4.44 8.15
C LEU A 160 -3.04 4.46 7.40
N LYS A 161 -3.79 5.57 7.46
CA LYS A 161 -5.03 5.73 6.68
C LYS A 161 -4.77 5.78 5.18
N ASP A 162 -3.67 6.38 4.76
CA ASP A 162 -3.25 6.41 3.35
C ASP A 162 -2.92 4.99 2.83
N TYR A 163 -2.61 4.08 3.73
CA TYR A 163 -2.36 2.67 3.44
C TYR A 163 -3.59 1.77 3.62
N ARG A 164 -4.74 2.31 3.99
CA ARG A 164 -6.01 1.58 4.11
C ARG A 164 -6.83 1.78 2.84
#